data_61ebada6fd3febdfda737993069b8163
#
_entry.id   61ebada6fd3febdfda737993069b8163
#
_cell.length_a   1.000
_cell.length_b   1.000
_cell.length_c   1.000
_cell.angle_alpha   90.00
_cell.angle_beta   90.00
_cell.angle_gamma   90.00
#
_symmetry.space_group_name_H-M   'P 1'
#
loop_
_entity.id
_entity.type
_entity.pdbx_description
1 polymer ?
#
loop_
_entity_poly.entity_id
_entity_poly.type
_entity_poly.pdbx_seq_one_letter_code
_entity_poly.pdbx_strand_id
1 'polypeptide(L)'
;LSRPKGHFGNDEKGKPDKTYYGCGWSVRPVEGSKNPNRWHTGHLSGTSTILVLRHDGLCWAALFNTNQTPDKKRPCKKIDPLIHKAADAVKTWPKHDLFESQQ
;
A
#
# COMPACT_ATOMS: atom_id res chain seq x y z
N LEU A 1 11.50 2.57 9.29
CA LEU A 1 10.34 2.71 10.18
C LEU A 1 10.39 1.62 11.25
N SER A 2 10.60 2.04 12.49
CA SER A 2 10.64 1.12 13.62
C SER A 2 9.22 0.73 14.03
N ARG A 3 9.07 -0.53 14.43
CA ARG A 3 7.81 -1.00 15.00
C ARG A 3 7.56 -0.27 16.33
N PRO A 4 6.37 0.34 16.55
CA PRO A 4 6.02 0.92 17.85
C PRO A 4 6.02 -0.14 18.95
N LYS A 5 6.38 0.26 20.16
CA LYS A 5 6.21 -0.56 21.34
C LYS A 5 4.77 -0.46 21.86
N GLY A 6 4.21 -1.54 22.39
CA GLY A 6 2.87 -1.58 22.97
C GLY A 6 1.78 -2.03 22.01
N HIS A 7 0.55 -1.55 22.24
CA HIS A 7 -0.67 -2.06 21.59
C HIS A 7 -0.72 -1.94 20.06
N PHE A 8 -0.07 -0.93 19.48
CA PHE A 8 -0.15 -0.65 18.05
C PHE A 8 0.65 -1.60 17.16
N GLY A 9 1.46 -2.46 17.75
CA GLY A 9 2.28 -3.42 17.00
C GLY A 9 2.01 -4.87 17.35
N ASN A 10 1.01 -5.15 18.17
CA ASN A 10 0.69 -6.49 18.65
C ASN A 10 -0.77 -6.86 18.33
N ASP A 11 -1.00 -8.16 18.12
CA ASP A 11 -2.34 -8.72 18.01
C ASP A 11 -3.06 -8.77 19.40
N GLU A 12 -4.31 -9.24 19.42
CA GLU A 12 -5.11 -9.36 20.65
C GLU A 12 -4.50 -10.27 21.71
N LYS A 13 -3.57 -11.14 21.32
CA LYS A 13 -2.85 -12.08 22.20
C LYS A 13 -1.49 -11.54 22.65
N GLY A 14 -1.18 -10.28 22.35
CA GLY A 14 0.09 -9.64 22.69
C GLY A 14 1.28 -10.10 21.85
N LYS A 15 1.07 -10.86 20.76
CA LYS A 15 2.13 -11.23 19.83
C LYS A 15 2.36 -10.13 18.79
N PRO A 16 3.61 -9.94 18.32
CA PRO A 16 3.88 -8.98 17.25
C PRO A 16 3.03 -9.24 16.01
N ASP A 17 2.26 -8.25 15.59
CA ASP A 17 1.48 -8.34 14.36
C ASP A 17 2.40 -8.32 13.13
N LYS A 18 2.03 -9.03 12.08
CA LYS A 18 2.78 -8.99 10.80
C LYS A 18 2.78 -7.59 10.20
N THR A 19 1.72 -6.83 10.43
CA THR A 19 1.55 -5.45 9.97
C THR A 19 1.49 -4.54 11.17
N TYR A 20 2.16 -3.39 11.09
CA TYR A 20 2.08 -2.35 12.12
C TYR A 20 1.94 -0.97 11.46
N TYR A 21 1.52 0.01 12.25
CA TYR A 21 1.41 1.40 11.82
C TYR A 21 2.55 2.23 12.43
N GLY A 22 3.21 3.03 11.63
CA GLY A 22 4.28 3.90 12.08
C GLY A 22 4.53 5.06 11.12
N CYS A 23 4.65 6.27 11.67
CA CYS A 23 4.95 7.50 10.91
C CYS A 23 4.03 7.74 9.71
N GLY A 24 2.74 7.48 9.86
CA GLY A 24 1.74 7.68 8.80
C GLY A 24 1.65 6.53 7.78
N TRP A 25 2.27 5.39 8.03
CA TRP A 25 2.26 4.23 7.14
C TRP A 25 1.81 2.96 7.83
N SER A 26 1.00 2.17 7.15
CA SER A 26 0.90 0.75 7.43
C SER A 26 2.13 0.06 6.86
N VAL A 27 2.79 -0.76 7.65
CA VAL A 27 4.09 -1.36 7.32
C VAL A 27 4.00 -2.86 7.48
N ARG A 28 4.40 -3.60 6.45
CA ARG A 28 4.52 -5.06 6.47
C ARG A 28 5.93 -5.45 6.04
N PRO A 29 6.75 -6.00 6.93
CA PRO A 29 8.02 -6.59 6.58
C PRO A 29 7.85 -7.68 5.52
N VAL A 30 8.80 -7.76 4.61
CA VAL A 30 8.85 -8.78 3.54
C VAL A 30 10.07 -9.64 3.77
N GLU A 31 9.86 -10.95 3.89
CA GLU A 31 10.94 -11.91 4.08
C GLU A 31 11.94 -11.85 2.93
N GLY A 32 13.23 -11.83 3.25
CA GLY A 32 14.32 -11.74 2.26
C GLY A 32 14.52 -10.33 1.67
N SER A 33 13.75 -9.32 2.09
CA SER A 33 13.92 -7.94 1.64
C SER A 33 14.33 -7.02 2.79
N LYS A 34 15.24 -6.08 2.50
CA LYS A 34 15.60 -5.02 3.45
C LYS A 34 14.48 -3.97 3.61
N ASN A 35 13.64 -3.81 2.58
CA ASN A 35 12.56 -2.84 2.55
C ASN A 35 11.22 -3.54 2.81
N PRO A 36 10.34 -2.96 3.64
CA PRO A 36 8.98 -3.44 3.81
C PRO A 36 8.06 -2.94 2.70
N ASN A 37 6.90 -3.57 2.57
CA ASN A 37 5.77 -2.92 1.91
C ASN A 37 5.18 -1.87 2.84
N ARG A 38 4.86 -0.69 2.29
CA ARG A 38 4.24 0.43 3.02
C ARG A 38 3.04 0.92 2.22
N TRP A 39 1.97 1.25 2.91
CA TRP A 39 0.79 1.83 2.28
C TRP A 39 0.02 2.70 3.25
N HIS A 40 -0.80 3.56 2.69
CA HIS A 40 -1.82 4.29 3.41
C HIS A 40 -3.11 4.32 2.59
N THR A 41 -4.24 4.21 3.28
CA THR A 41 -5.56 4.33 2.66
C THR A 41 -6.24 5.61 3.12
N GLY A 42 -6.99 6.22 2.21
CA GLY A 42 -7.89 7.33 2.52
C GLY A 42 -9.34 6.93 2.35
N HIS A 43 -10.21 7.40 3.23
CA HIS A 43 -11.64 7.12 3.18
C HIS A 43 -12.41 8.29 3.78
N LEU A 44 -13.10 9.01 2.92
CA LEU A 44 -14.02 10.08 3.27
C LEU A 44 -15.35 9.88 2.53
N SER A 45 -16.36 10.67 2.87
CA SER A 45 -17.62 10.66 2.14
C SER A 45 -17.37 10.95 0.66
N GLY A 46 -17.78 10.02 -0.22
CA GLY A 46 -17.63 10.14 -1.67
C GLY A 46 -16.24 9.88 -2.23
N THR A 47 -15.26 9.44 -1.42
CA THR A 47 -13.91 9.15 -1.93
C THR A 47 -13.25 7.98 -1.20
N SER A 48 -12.40 7.28 -1.90
CA SER A 48 -11.53 6.23 -1.37
C SER A 48 -10.21 6.25 -2.11
N THR A 49 -9.10 6.12 -1.39
CA THR A 49 -7.76 6.18 -2.00
C THR A 49 -6.85 5.14 -1.39
N ILE A 50 -5.82 4.77 -2.13
CA ILE A 50 -4.69 3.99 -1.63
C ILE A 50 -3.39 4.48 -2.26
N LEU A 51 -2.37 4.61 -1.45
CA LEU A 51 -0.99 4.86 -1.86
C LEU A 51 -0.13 3.68 -1.38
N VAL A 52 0.64 3.09 -2.26
CA VAL A 52 1.50 1.95 -1.96
C VAL A 52 2.94 2.24 -2.37
N LEU A 53 3.87 1.94 -1.47
CA LEU A 53 5.29 1.82 -1.74
C LEU A 53 5.71 0.38 -1.48
N ARG A 54 5.99 -0.34 -2.55
CA ARG A 54 6.35 -1.75 -2.47
C ARG A 54 7.84 -1.92 -2.13
N HIS A 55 8.19 -3.04 -1.52
CA HIS A 55 9.55 -3.37 -1.10
C HIS A 55 10.59 -3.37 -2.24
N ASP A 56 10.16 -3.60 -3.48
CA ASP A 56 11.00 -3.64 -4.68
C ASP A 56 11.14 -2.29 -5.40
N GLY A 57 10.64 -1.20 -4.79
CA GLY A 57 10.72 0.16 -5.32
C GLY A 57 9.55 0.57 -6.22
N LEU A 58 8.64 -0.33 -6.57
CA LEU A 58 7.42 0.05 -7.28
C LEU A 58 6.49 0.85 -6.35
N CYS A 59 5.89 1.89 -6.88
CA CYS A 59 4.89 2.66 -6.16
C CYS A 59 3.71 2.99 -7.06
N TRP A 60 2.53 3.11 -6.47
CA TRP A 60 1.33 3.52 -7.16
C TRP A 60 0.33 4.18 -6.23
N ALA A 61 -0.57 4.94 -6.82
CA ALA A 61 -1.73 5.50 -6.14
C ALA A 61 -2.98 5.16 -6.96
N ALA A 62 -4.06 4.87 -6.25
CA ALA A 62 -5.39 4.72 -6.85
C ALA A 62 -6.37 5.61 -6.09
N LEU A 63 -7.12 6.41 -6.86
CA LEU A 63 -8.08 7.38 -6.35
C LEU A 63 -9.45 7.08 -6.95
N PHE A 64 -10.46 6.97 -6.10
CA PHE A 64 -11.83 6.71 -6.50
C PHE A 64 -12.73 7.85 -6.03
N ASN A 65 -13.61 8.31 -6.88
CA ASN A 65 -14.65 9.28 -6.56
C ASN A 65 -15.90 8.62 -5.93
N THR A 66 -15.70 7.52 -5.24
CA THR A 66 -16.69 6.82 -4.43
C THR A 66 -16.01 6.18 -3.24
N ASN A 67 -16.71 6.06 -2.13
CA ASN A 67 -16.21 5.40 -0.93
C ASN A 67 -16.74 3.96 -0.76
N GLN A 68 -17.59 3.52 -1.69
CA GLN A 68 -18.25 2.23 -1.58
C GLN A 68 -18.53 1.64 -2.96
N THR A 69 -18.27 0.35 -3.10
CA THR A 69 -18.67 -0.44 -4.26
C THR A 69 -20.14 -0.88 -4.13
N PRO A 70 -20.80 -1.36 -5.21
CA PRO A 70 -22.18 -1.89 -5.13
C PRO A 70 -22.38 -2.96 -4.06
N ASP A 71 -21.36 -3.78 -3.80
CA ASP A 71 -21.35 -4.80 -2.75
C ASP A 71 -20.93 -4.27 -1.36
N LYS A 72 -21.00 -2.95 -1.17
CA LYS A 72 -20.71 -2.22 0.10
C LYS A 72 -19.29 -2.42 0.65
N LYS A 73 -18.32 -2.62 -0.22
CA LYS A 73 -16.89 -2.72 0.14
C LYS A 73 -16.13 -1.46 -0.23
N ARG A 74 -14.98 -1.24 0.39
CA ARG A 74 -14.10 -0.12 0.05
C ARG A 74 -13.35 -0.41 -1.26
N PRO A 75 -13.42 0.49 -2.27
CA PRO A 75 -12.72 0.30 -3.54
C PRO A 75 -11.22 0.09 -3.37
N CYS A 76 -10.56 0.82 -2.47
CA CYS A 76 -9.12 0.68 -2.23
C CYS A 76 -8.72 -0.72 -1.77
N LYS A 77 -9.57 -1.40 -0.98
CA LYS A 77 -9.30 -2.78 -0.53
C LYS A 77 -9.49 -3.81 -1.65
N LYS A 78 -10.39 -3.53 -2.60
CA LYS A 78 -10.62 -4.42 -3.75
C LYS A 78 -9.53 -4.30 -4.79
N ILE A 79 -9.07 -3.07 -5.06
CA ILE A 79 -8.07 -2.83 -6.10
C ILE A 79 -6.65 -3.25 -5.69
N ASP A 80 -6.32 -3.18 -4.41
CA ASP A 80 -4.96 -3.42 -3.92
C ASP A 80 -4.37 -4.77 -4.38
N PRO A 81 -4.99 -5.93 -4.15
CA PRO A 81 -4.44 -7.20 -4.64
C PRO A 81 -4.39 -7.29 -6.16
N LEU A 82 -5.29 -6.62 -6.86
CA LEU A 82 -5.32 -6.61 -8.32
C LEU A 82 -4.16 -5.81 -8.92
N ILE A 83 -3.82 -4.66 -8.34
CA ILE A 83 -2.66 -3.86 -8.78
C ILE A 83 -1.36 -4.61 -8.48
N HIS A 84 -1.23 -5.24 -7.31
CA HIS A 84 -0.06 -6.10 -7.02
C HIS A 84 0.10 -7.19 -8.08
N LYS A 85 -0.96 -7.89 -8.42
CA LYS A 85 -0.95 -8.93 -9.45
C LYS A 85 -0.60 -8.37 -10.83
N ALA A 86 -1.15 -7.23 -11.20
CA ALA A 86 -0.85 -6.56 -12.47
C ALA A 86 0.62 -6.13 -12.53
N ALA A 87 1.16 -5.56 -11.46
CA ALA A 87 2.57 -5.16 -11.38
C ALA A 87 3.51 -6.37 -11.50
N ASP A 88 3.18 -7.49 -10.88
CA ASP A 88 3.96 -8.73 -10.97
C ASP A 88 3.91 -9.38 -12.36
N ALA A 89 2.88 -9.12 -13.14
CA ALA A 89 2.74 -9.61 -14.50
C ALA A 89 3.59 -8.83 -15.52
N VAL A 90 4.05 -7.64 -15.19
CA VAL A 90 4.92 -6.85 -16.08
C VAL A 90 6.34 -7.40 -16.06
N LYS A 91 6.78 -7.92 -17.18
CA LYS A 91 8.13 -8.53 -17.33
C LYS A 91 9.21 -7.51 -17.64
N THR A 92 8.86 -6.43 -18.32
CA THR A 92 9.81 -5.40 -18.76
C THR A 92 9.19 -4.03 -18.54
N TRP A 93 9.82 -3.21 -17.71
CA TRP A 93 9.41 -1.84 -17.45
C TRP A 93 10.08 -0.88 -18.43
N PRO A 94 9.39 0.18 -18.89
CA PRO A 94 10.02 1.25 -19.66
C PRO A 94 11.19 1.85 -18.90
N LYS A 95 12.26 2.17 -19.62
CA LYS A 95 13.48 2.80 -19.04
C LYS A 95 13.48 4.31 -19.15
N HIS A 96 12.53 4.91 -19.89
CA HIS A 96 12.43 6.34 -20.06
C HIS A 96 11.59 6.97 -18.94
N ASP A 97 12.00 8.15 -18.52
CA ASP A 97 11.23 8.99 -17.62
C ASP A 97 10.46 10.03 -18.45
N LEU A 98 9.13 10.06 -18.30
CA LEU A 98 8.29 11.02 -19.01
C LEU A 98 8.55 12.47 -18.57
N PHE A 99 9.15 12.68 -17.41
CA PHE A 99 9.45 14.01 -16.88
C PHE A 99 10.81 14.56 -17.36
N GLU A 100 11.75 13.70 -17.75
CA GLU A 100 13.05 14.13 -18.28
C GLU A 100 12.92 14.87 -19.63
N SER A 101 11.88 14.58 -20.39
CA SER A 101 11.65 15.22 -21.71
C SER A 101 11.08 16.64 -21.64
N GLN A 102 10.81 17.16 -20.44
CA GLN A 102 10.24 18.51 -20.20
C GLN A 102 11.26 19.51 -19.66
N GLN A 103 12.51 19.13 -19.57
CA GLN A 103 13.61 20.03 -19.23
C GLN A 103 14.29 20.59 -20.54
#